data_e9dad135c38bd4efd040653f44db4403
#
_entry.id   e9dad135c38bd4efd040653f44db4403
#
_cell.length_a   1.000
_cell.length_b   1.000
_cell.length_c   1.000
_cell.angle_alpha   90.00
_cell.angle_beta   90.00
_cell.angle_gamma   90.00
#
_symmetry.space_group_name_H-M   'P 1'
#
loop_
_entity.id
_entity.type
_entity.pdbx_description
1 polymer ?
#
loop_
_entity_poly.entity_id
_entity_poly.type
_entity_poly.pdbx_seq_one_letter_code
_entity_poly.pdbx_strand_id
1 'polypeptide(L)'
;MQLRHAWIVATIIVLMMALSPTASADEEAYVDAVHYPDTEEGWDRFYDLAGRLNRDFDAICGDTFCEGDYSNIQSLGFRCSVERATGLMGECIWTFAGSCEDVDPMDGRVLVDARVWNCKAPLVPGTPIGRFYAALEGSRPMDAIDAPLPGTKLSIYDGLTDCL
;
A
#
# COMPACT_ATOMS: atom_id res chain seq x y z
N MET A 1 17.12 -15.24 66.98
CA MET A 1 17.35 -16.03 65.74
C MET A 1 16.46 -15.59 64.59
N GLN A 2 15.63 -14.54 64.70
CA GLN A 2 14.68 -14.06 63.68
C GLN A 2 15.16 -12.88 62.84
N LEU A 3 16.21 -12.14 63.23
CA LEU A 3 16.67 -10.97 62.46
C LEU A 3 17.52 -11.29 61.22
N ARG A 4 18.14 -12.48 61.16
CA ARG A 4 19.00 -12.85 60.02
C ARG A 4 18.24 -13.27 58.77
N HIS A 5 16.99 -13.73 58.92
CA HIS A 5 16.17 -14.15 57.77
C HIS A 5 15.49 -12.98 57.05
N ALA A 6 15.25 -11.87 57.77
CA ALA A 6 14.63 -10.65 57.18
C ALA A 6 15.55 -9.96 56.16
N TRP A 7 16.86 -9.99 56.37
CA TRP A 7 17.82 -9.36 55.46
C TRP A 7 18.05 -10.14 54.16
N ILE A 8 17.96 -11.47 54.20
CA ILE A 8 18.14 -12.33 53.02
C ILE A 8 16.95 -12.22 52.09
N VAL A 9 15.73 -12.10 52.59
CA VAL A 9 14.53 -11.95 51.78
C VAL A 9 14.50 -10.57 51.10
N ALA A 10 14.93 -9.51 51.81
CA ALA A 10 15.00 -8.17 51.20
C ALA A 10 16.03 -8.07 50.06
N THR A 11 17.17 -8.77 50.18
CA THR A 11 18.23 -8.76 49.15
C THR A 11 17.83 -9.52 47.88
N ILE A 12 17.03 -10.61 48.01
CA ILE A 12 16.55 -11.39 46.87
C ILE A 12 15.48 -10.61 46.06
N ILE A 13 14.62 -9.85 46.73
CA ILE A 13 13.58 -9.04 46.08
C ILE A 13 14.20 -7.89 45.26
N VAL A 14 15.26 -7.26 45.77
CA VAL A 14 15.97 -6.19 45.03
C VAL A 14 16.71 -6.73 43.77
N LEU A 15 17.21 -7.97 43.85
CA LEU A 15 17.92 -8.56 42.68
C LEU A 15 16.98 -9.04 41.58
N MET A 16 15.70 -9.33 41.89
CA MET A 16 14.71 -9.73 40.85
C MET A 16 14.10 -8.54 40.06
N MET A 17 14.22 -7.31 40.56
CA MET A 17 13.73 -6.13 39.83
C MET A 17 14.67 -5.64 38.74
N ALA A 18 15.88 -6.16 38.62
CA ALA A 18 16.88 -5.73 37.63
C ALA A 18 16.84 -6.50 36.28
N LEU A 19 15.98 -7.51 36.16
CA LEU A 19 15.75 -8.25 34.91
C LEU A 19 14.37 -7.94 34.34
N SER A 20 14.05 -6.66 34.16
CA SER A 20 12.98 -6.31 33.20
C SER A 20 13.52 -6.60 31.82
N PRO A 21 12.90 -7.53 31.02
CA PRO A 21 13.23 -7.61 29.62
C PRO A 21 12.90 -6.25 29.04
N THR A 22 13.91 -5.56 28.50
CA THR A 22 13.68 -4.49 27.56
C THR A 22 12.92 -5.13 26.41
N ALA A 23 11.61 -4.85 26.28
CA ALA A 23 10.87 -5.14 25.08
C ALA A 23 11.58 -4.36 23.98
N SER A 24 12.40 -5.04 23.18
CA SER A 24 12.82 -4.55 21.89
C SER A 24 11.49 -4.37 21.14
N ALA A 25 11.09 -3.14 20.85
CA ALA A 25 10.10 -2.91 19.84
C ALA A 25 10.69 -3.59 18.59
N ASP A 26 10.04 -4.65 18.09
CA ASP A 26 10.39 -5.24 16.81
C ASP A 26 10.28 -4.09 15.80
N GLU A 27 11.42 -3.62 15.33
CA GLU A 27 11.45 -2.56 14.32
C GLU A 27 10.81 -3.16 13.08
N GLU A 28 9.69 -2.57 12.64
CA GLU A 28 8.94 -3.08 11.48
C GLU A 28 9.88 -3.17 10.28
N ALA A 29 10.02 -4.37 9.72
CA ALA A 29 10.92 -4.64 8.61
C ALA A 29 10.48 -3.90 7.33
N TYR A 30 9.17 -3.70 7.17
CA TYR A 30 8.56 -2.98 6.04
C TYR A 30 7.76 -1.78 6.51
N VAL A 31 7.77 -0.75 5.69
CA VAL A 31 6.96 0.47 5.87
C VAL A 31 6.19 0.78 4.60
N ASP A 32 5.16 1.61 4.72
CA ASP A 32 4.49 2.20 3.55
C ASP A 32 5.48 3.12 2.82
N ALA A 33 5.51 3.05 1.49
CA ALA A 33 6.37 3.90 0.66
C ALA A 33 6.16 5.41 0.88
N VAL A 34 4.98 5.82 1.36
CA VAL A 34 4.71 7.21 1.75
C VAL A 34 5.61 7.67 2.90
N HIS A 35 6.09 6.73 3.74
CA HIS A 35 6.98 6.97 4.86
C HIS A 35 8.43 6.56 4.57
N TYR A 36 8.81 6.49 3.26
CA TYR A 36 10.19 6.15 2.88
C TYR A 36 10.73 7.03 1.74
N PRO A 37 11.83 7.77 1.98
CA PRO A 37 12.36 8.08 3.31
C PRO A 37 11.31 8.86 4.11
N ASP A 38 11.36 8.80 5.44
CA ASP A 38 10.42 9.49 6.33
C ASP A 38 10.79 11.00 6.40
N THR A 39 10.52 11.70 5.30
CA THR A 39 10.78 13.12 5.08
C THR A 39 9.62 13.74 4.31
N GLU A 40 9.42 15.04 4.44
CA GLU A 40 8.42 15.81 3.69
C GLU A 40 8.57 15.59 2.17
N GLU A 41 9.80 15.63 1.65
CA GLU A 41 10.09 15.39 0.24
C GLU A 41 9.72 13.97 -0.21
N GLY A 42 9.92 12.95 0.66
CA GLY A 42 9.51 11.57 0.40
C GLY A 42 8.00 11.43 0.32
N TRP A 43 7.27 12.09 1.21
CA TRP A 43 5.81 12.12 1.21
C TRP A 43 5.27 12.81 -0.04
N ASP A 44 5.74 13.99 -0.36
CA ASP A 44 5.32 14.74 -1.55
C ASP A 44 5.53 13.91 -2.82
N ARG A 45 6.68 13.28 -2.96
CA ARG A 45 7.03 12.45 -4.11
C ARG A 45 6.05 11.28 -4.29
N PHE A 46 5.69 10.60 -3.20
CA PHE A 46 4.73 9.49 -3.27
C PHE A 46 3.33 9.98 -3.62
N TYR A 47 2.87 11.07 -2.99
CA TYR A 47 1.54 11.62 -3.27
C TYR A 47 1.44 12.22 -4.68
N ASP A 48 2.50 12.82 -5.20
CA ASP A 48 2.56 13.28 -6.58
C ASP A 48 2.44 12.13 -7.57
N LEU A 49 3.13 11.01 -7.31
CA LEU A 49 2.99 9.80 -8.13
C LEU A 49 1.56 9.24 -8.06
N ALA A 50 1.02 9.03 -6.87
CA ALA A 50 -0.32 8.52 -6.67
C ALA A 50 -1.37 9.44 -7.33
N GLY A 51 -1.19 10.75 -7.23
CA GLY A 51 -2.06 11.73 -7.90
C GLY A 51 -1.97 11.68 -9.43
N ARG A 52 -0.79 11.40 -9.99
CA ARG A 52 -0.64 11.18 -11.44
C ARG A 52 -1.34 9.91 -11.89
N LEU A 53 -1.10 8.79 -11.20
CA LEU A 53 -1.77 7.52 -11.49
C LEU A 53 -3.28 7.65 -11.46
N ASN A 54 -3.84 8.34 -10.45
CA ASN A 54 -5.28 8.59 -10.39
C ASN A 54 -5.78 9.38 -11.60
N ARG A 55 -5.10 10.46 -12.00
CA ARG A 55 -5.49 11.23 -13.20
C ARG A 55 -5.39 10.41 -14.49
N ASP A 56 -4.35 9.59 -14.60
CA ASP A 56 -4.19 8.71 -15.78
C ASP A 56 -5.31 7.67 -15.81
N PHE A 57 -5.66 7.07 -14.67
CA PHE A 57 -6.79 6.14 -14.58
C PHE A 57 -8.11 6.80 -14.96
N ASP A 58 -8.42 7.98 -14.39
CA ASP A 58 -9.66 8.71 -14.66
C ASP A 58 -9.77 9.06 -16.17
N ALA A 59 -8.65 9.35 -16.83
CA ALA A 59 -8.61 9.69 -18.24
C ALA A 59 -8.95 8.52 -19.18
N ILE A 60 -8.70 7.28 -18.76
CA ILE A 60 -8.91 6.07 -19.58
C ILE A 60 -10.09 5.22 -19.12
N CYS A 61 -10.58 5.39 -17.89
CA CYS A 61 -11.57 4.50 -17.31
C CYS A 61 -12.83 4.38 -18.18
N GLY A 62 -13.32 5.50 -18.71
CA GLY A 62 -14.53 5.55 -19.52
C GLY A 62 -14.43 4.76 -20.85
N ASP A 63 -13.23 4.60 -21.39
CA ASP A 63 -12.97 3.90 -22.65
C ASP A 63 -12.38 2.48 -22.45
N THR A 64 -12.22 2.05 -21.19
CA THR A 64 -11.56 0.77 -20.87
C THR A 64 -12.23 0.02 -19.71
N PHE A 65 -11.95 0.41 -18.48
CA PHE A 65 -12.35 -0.34 -17.28
C PHE A 65 -13.76 -0.02 -16.79
N CYS A 66 -14.28 1.17 -17.12
CA CYS A 66 -15.59 1.66 -16.68
C CYS A 66 -16.68 1.46 -17.73
N GLU A 67 -16.46 0.56 -18.69
CA GLU A 67 -17.46 0.09 -19.64
C GLU A 67 -18.08 -1.23 -19.11
N GLY A 68 -19.40 -1.33 -19.08
CA GLY A 68 -20.10 -2.54 -18.63
C GLY A 68 -20.81 -2.37 -17.29
N ASP A 69 -20.86 -3.45 -16.51
CA ASP A 69 -21.70 -3.50 -15.29
C ASP A 69 -21.25 -2.51 -14.21
N TYR A 70 -19.94 -2.25 -14.10
CA TYR A 70 -19.37 -1.34 -13.10
C TYR A 70 -18.84 -0.08 -13.77
N SER A 71 -19.72 0.76 -14.28
CA SER A 71 -19.33 2.00 -14.98
C SER A 71 -18.84 3.13 -14.07
N ASN A 72 -18.89 2.97 -12.74
CA ASN A 72 -18.56 3.97 -11.74
C ASN A 72 -17.33 3.60 -10.90
N ILE A 73 -16.38 2.83 -11.46
CA ILE A 73 -15.18 2.41 -10.74
C ILE A 73 -14.38 3.64 -10.29
N GLN A 74 -14.03 3.67 -9.01
CA GLN A 74 -13.27 4.74 -8.36
C GLN A 74 -12.00 4.20 -7.73
N SER A 75 -10.88 4.90 -7.92
CA SER A 75 -9.64 4.65 -7.19
C SER A 75 -9.82 5.03 -5.73
N LEU A 76 -9.51 4.10 -4.81
CA LEU A 76 -9.53 4.34 -3.37
C LEU A 76 -8.14 4.67 -2.82
N GLY A 77 -7.09 4.05 -3.36
CA GLY A 77 -5.74 4.32 -2.92
C GLY A 77 -4.69 3.38 -3.49
N PHE A 78 -3.54 3.95 -3.81
CA PHE A 78 -2.34 3.23 -4.23
C PHE A 78 -1.37 3.16 -3.06
N ARG A 79 -0.86 1.96 -2.73
CA ARG A 79 0.08 1.73 -1.63
C ARG A 79 1.16 0.75 -2.03
N CYS A 80 2.37 0.99 -1.56
CA CYS A 80 3.51 0.10 -1.75
C CYS A 80 4.21 -0.16 -0.42
N SER A 81 4.74 -1.37 -0.25
CA SER A 81 5.62 -1.70 0.86
C SER A 81 7.09 -1.54 0.48
N VAL A 82 7.89 -1.04 1.42
CA VAL A 82 9.33 -0.85 1.27
C VAL A 82 10.04 -1.42 2.49
N GLU A 83 11.08 -2.21 2.27
CA GLU A 83 11.95 -2.68 3.34
C GLU A 83 12.74 -1.50 3.94
N ARG A 84 12.52 -1.21 5.22
CA ARG A 84 13.06 -0.03 5.90
C ARG A 84 14.57 0.08 5.81
N ALA A 85 15.27 -1.05 5.97
CA ALA A 85 16.73 -1.09 6.03
C ALA A 85 17.41 -0.86 4.68
N THR A 86 16.77 -1.25 3.57
CA THR A 86 17.41 -1.32 2.25
C THR A 86 16.79 -0.41 1.20
N GLY A 87 15.55 0.03 1.40
CA GLY A 87 14.79 0.77 0.39
C GLY A 87 14.36 -0.09 -0.79
N LEU A 88 14.33 -1.43 -0.61
CA LEU A 88 13.83 -2.35 -1.61
C LEU A 88 12.31 -2.52 -1.48
N MET A 89 11.61 -2.43 -2.60
CA MET A 89 10.15 -2.56 -2.64
C MET A 89 9.73 -4.03 -2.53
N GLY A 90 8.68 -4.29 -1.76
CA GLY A 90 8.01 -5.58 -1.67
C GLY A 90 6.92 -5.69 -2.75
N GLU A 91 5.79 -5.05 -2.51
CA GLU A 91 4.67 -5.05 -3.47
C GLU A 91 3.95 -3.70 -3.49
N CYS A 92 3.20 -3.45 -4.57
CA CYS A 92 2.29 -2.33 -4.71
C CYS A 92 0.88 -2.85 -5.00
N ILE A 93 -0.11 -2.31 -4.29
CA ILE A 93 -1.52 -2.60 -4.47
C ILE A 93 -2.26 -1.32 -4.78
N TRP A 94 -3.11 -1.35 -5.81
CA TRP A 94 -4.04 -0.30 -6.11
C TRP A 94 -5.46 -0.79 -5.87
N THR A 95 -6.15 -0.14 -4.93
CA THR A 95 -7.49 -0.54 -4.51
C THR A 95 -8.53 0.32 -5.22
N PHE A 96 -9.56 -0.34 -5.75
CA PHE A 96 -10.69 0.29 -6.42
C PHE A 96 -12.00 -0.18 -5.79
N ALA A 97 -13.06 0.60 -5.96
CA ALA A 97 -14.43 0.20 -5.69
C ALA A 97 -15.36 0.68 -6.81
N GLY A 98 -16.42 -0.08 -7.03
CA GLY A 98 -17.49 0.26 -7.96
C GLY A 98 -18.79 -0.41 -7.56
N SER A 99 -19.89 0.06 -8.13
CA SER A 99 -21.21 -0.54 -7.94
C SER A 99 -21.99 -0.59 -9.26
N CYS A 100 -22.93 -1.54 -9.29
CA CYS A 100 -23.94 -1.68 -10.33
C CYS A 100 -25.31 -1.64 -9.66
N GLU A 101 -26.20 -0.79 -10.14
CA GLU A 101 -27.55 -0.64 -9.62
C GLU A 101 -28.58 -1.07 -10.67
N ASP A 102 -29.57 -1.84 -10.22
CA ASP A 102 -30.71 -2.25 -11.06
C ASP A 102 -32.04 -2.07 -10.29
N VAL A 103 -33.12 -2.06 -11.00
CA VAL A 103 -34.47 -2.00 -10.40
C VAL A 103 -35.18 -3.32 -10.59
N ASP A 104 -35.57 -3.99 -9.49
CA ASP A 104 -36.41 -5.17 -9.55
C ASP A 104 -37.79 -4.79 -10.15
N PRO A 105 -38.14 -5.33 -11.35
CA PRO A 105 -39.36 -4.95 -12.02
C PRO A 105 -40.63 -5.47 -11.34
N MET A 106 -40.50 -6.41 -10.39
CA MET A 106 -41.63 -7.04 -9.72
C MET A 106 -42.10 -6.26 -8.49
N ASP A 107 -41.17 -5.64 -7.75
CA ASP A 107 -41.50 -4.97 -6.50
C ASP A 107 -40.92 -3.56 -6.39
N GLY A 108 -40.15 -3.11 -7.40
CA GLY A 108 -39.59 -1.78 -7.50
C GLY A 108 -38.42 -1.49 -6.54
N ARG A 109 -37.81 -2.52 -5.94
CA ARG A 109 -36.61 -2.35 -5.12
C ARG A 109 -35.42 -2.00 -5.99
N VAL A 110 -34.53 -1.15 -5.47
CA VAL A 110 -33.22 -0.93 -6.04
C VAL A 110 -32.27 -2.02 -5.52
N LEU A 111 -31.74 -2.80 -6.43
CA LEU A 111 -30.72 -3.81 -6.17
C LEU A 111 -29.36 -3.15 -6.37
N VAL A 112 -28.43 -3.43 -5.46
CA VAL A 112 -27.08 -2.88 -5.51
C VAL A 112 -26.09 -4.03 -5.42
N ASP A 113 -25.22 -4.17 -6.43
CA ASP A 113 -24.01 -5.00 -6.36
C ASP A 113 -22.78 -4.09 -6.26
N ALA A 114 -22.03 -4.20 -5.15
CA ALA A 114 -20.85 -3.38 -4.89
C ALA A 114 -19.60 -4.26 -4.75
N ARG A 115 -18.51 -3.86 -5.40
CA ARG A 115 -17.25 -4.60 -5.42
C ARG A 115 -16.07 -3.75 -5.00
N VAL A 116 -15.05 -4.44 -4.48
CA VAL A 116 -13.72 -3.89 -4.22
C VAL A 116 -12.70 -4.78 -4.91
N TRP A 117 -11.79 -4.16 -5.66
CA TRP A 117 -10.66 -4.82 -6.31
C TRP A 117 -9.35 -4.36 -5.67
N ASN A 118 -8.42 -5.29 -5.48
CA ASN A 118 -7.08 -5.04 -4.99
C ASN A 118 -6.08 -5.45 -6.08
N CYS A 119 -5.80 -4.54 -6.98
CA CYS A 119 -4.99 -4.79 -8.16
C CYS A 119 -3.50 -4.69 -7.83
N LYS A 120 -2.79 -5.78 -8.03
CA LYS A 120 -1.35 -5.84 -7.79
C LYS A 120 -0.60 -5.29 -9.00
N ALA A 121 0.24 -4.27 -8.78
CA ALA A 121 1.17 -3.85 -9.81
C ALA A 121 2.20 -4.96 -10.10
N PRO A 122 2.55 -5.22 -11.38
CA PRO A 122 3.49 -6.28 -11.76
C PRO A 122 4.94 -5.88 -11.47
N LEU A 123 5.20 -5.38 -10.27
CA LEU A 123 6.51 -4.97 -9.79
C LEU A 123 7.36 -6.20 -9.43
N VAL A 124 8.62 -6.18 -9.83
CA VAL A 124 9.59 -7.19 -9.40
C VAL A 124 9.98 -6.92 -7.95
N PRO A 125 9.73 -7.86 -7.01
CA PRO A 125 10.15 -7.70 -5.61
C PRO A 125 11.65 -7.42 -5.50
N GLY A 126 12.04 -6.56 -4.57
CA GLY A 126 13.43 -6.11 -4.42
C GLY A 126 13.86 -5.01 -5.39
N THR A 127 12.92 -4.42 -6.14
CA THR A 127 13.19 -3.21 -6.92
C THR A 127 13.56 -2.05 -5.99
N PRO A 128 14.71 -1.36 -6.19
CA PRO A 128 15.01 -0.15 -5.41
C PRO A 128 13.95 0.94 -5.66
N ILE A 129 13.43 1.55 -4.59
CA ILE A 129 12.36 2.57 -4.68
C ILE A 129 12.74 3.75 -5.59
N GLY A 130 14.00 4.16 -5.61
CA GLY A 130 14.49 5.21 -6.52
C GLY A 130 14.35 4.84 -8.00
N ARG A 131 14.52 3.56 -8.36
CA ARG A 131 14.30 3.08 -9.73
C ARG A 131 12.81 3.03 -10.10
N PHE A 132 11.98 2.64 -9.13
CA PHE A 132 10.53 2.66 -9.30
C PHE A 132 10.03 4.08 -9.62
N TYR A 133 10.40 5.07 -8.82
CA TYR A 133 10.05 6.46 -9.10
C TYR A 133 10.58 6.95 -10.45
N ALA A 134 11.86 6.70 -10.73
CA ALA A 134 12.46 7.15 -11.99
C ALA A 134 11.77 6.56 -13.24
N ALA A 135 11.20 5.36 -13.14
CA ALA A 135 10.44 4.76 -14.23
C ALA A 135 9.07 5.43 -14.44
N LEU A 136 8.44 5.93 -13.36
CA LEU A 136 7.08 6.46 -13.36
C LEU A 136 6.99 8.00 -13.34
N GLU A 137 8.11 8.71 -13.27
CA GLU A 137 8.17 10.19 -13.25
C GLU A 137 8.14 10.81 -14.65
N GLY A 138 7.42 10.20 -15.59
CA GLY A 138 7.21 10.79 -16.92
C GLY A 138 6.49 12.14 -16.84
N SER A 139 6.76 13.02 -17.79
CA SER A 139 6.23 14.39 -17.80
C SER A 139 4.95 14.53 -18.62
N ARG A 140 4.55 13.51 -19.38
CA ARG A 140 3.36 13.51 -20.24
C ARG A 140 2.19 12.79 -19.56
N PRO A 141 0.95 13.15 -19.89
CA PRO A 141 -0.21 12.35 -19.53
C PRO A 141 -0.02 10.89 -19.93
N MET A 142 -0.46 9.95 -19.10
CA MET A 142 -0.36 8.50 -19.26
C MET A 142 1.05 7.91 -19.09
N ASP A 143 2.12 8.72 -18.99
CA ASP A 143 3.48 8.20 -18.82
C ASP A 143 3.61 7.34 -17.55
N ALA A 144 2.91 7.68 -16.47
CA ALA A 144 3.03 6.93 -15.21
C ALA A 144 2.33 5.56 -15.25
N ILE A 145 1.12 5.47 -15.81
CA ILE A 145 0.35 4.22 -15.83
C ILE A 145 0.87 3.24 -16.89
N ASP A 146 1.38 3.75 -18.04
CA ASP A 146 1.84 2.96 -19.17
C ASP A 146 3.34 2.63 -19.15
N ALA A 147 4.12 3.28 -18.26
CA ALA A 147 5.55 3.06 -18.21
C ALA A 147 5.90 1.63 -17.78
N PRO A 148 6.80 0.94 -18.49
CA PRO A 148 7.30 -0.35 -18.04
C PRO A 148 7.96 -0.25 -16.66
N LEU A 149 7.57 -1.12 -15.73
CA LEU A 149 8.16 -1.18 -14.39
C LEU A 149 9.58 -1.75 -14.45
N PRO A 150 10.48 -1.36 -13.52
CA PRO A 150 11.86 -1.82 -13.50
C PRO A 150 11.97 -3.35 -13.44
N GLY A 151 12.78 -3.92 -14.34
CA GLY A 151 13.02 -5.37 -14.38
C GLY A 151 11.93 -6.19 -15.10
N THR A 152 10.91 -5.54 -15.63
CA THR A 152 9.83 -6.18 -16.43
C THR A 152 9.53 -5.35 -17.67
N LYS A 153 8.70 -5.91 -18.57
CA LYS A 153 8.11 -5.17 -19.71
C LYS A 153 6.68 -4.73 -19.42
N LEU A 154 6.14 -5.13 -18.25
CA LEU A 154 4.78 -4.83 -17.85
C LEU A 154 4.70 -3.46 -17.18
N SER A 155 3.60 -2.78 -17.39
CA SER A 155 3.23 -1.50 -16.78
C SER A 155 2.20 -1.69 -15.66
N ILE A 156 1.85 -0.63 -14.97
CA ILE A 156 0.72 -0.62 -14.01
C ILE A 156 -0.58 -0.90 -14.76
N TYR A 157 -0.75 -0.35 -15.98
CA TYR A 157 -1.91 -0.62 -16.84
C TYR A 157 -2.12 -2.12 -17.11
N ASP A 158 -1.04 -2.86 -17.41
CA ASP A 158 -1.14 -4.31 -17.61
C ASP A 158 -1.67 -5.02 -16.35
N GLY A 159 -1.22 -4.59 -15.16
CA GLY A 159 -1.73 -5.13 -13.90
C GLY A 159 -3.22 -4.83 -13.65
N LEU A 160 -3.71 -3.67 -14.12
CA LEU A 160 -5.14 -3.33 -14.06
C LEU A 160 -5.96 -4.18 -15.01
N THR A 161 -5.47 -4.41 -16.24
CA THR A 161 -6.15 -5.24 -17.25
C THR A 161 -6.39 -6.68 -16.77
N ASP A 162 -5.46 -7.21 -15.95
CA ASP A 162 -5.58 -8.55 -15.37
C ASP A 162 -6.51 -8.59 -14.14
N CYS A 163 -6.91 -7.43 -13.61
CA CYS A 163 -7.59 -7.31 -12.30
C CYS A 163 -9.03 -6.77 -12.39
N LEU A 164 -9.27 -5.71 -13.15
CA LEU A 164 -10.56 -5.04 -13.33
C LEU A 164 -11.34 -5.63 -14.49
#